data_a96746d9ef21f60ea6914ff306abbbc5
#
_entry.id   a96746d9ef21f60ea6914ff306abbbc5
#
_cell.length_a   1.000
_cell.length_b   1.000
_cell.length_c   1.000
_cell.angle_alpha   90.00
_cell.angle_beta   90.00
_cell.angle_gamma   90.00
#
_symmetry.space_group_name_H-M   'P 1'
#
loop_
_entity.id
_entity.type
_entity.pdbx_description
1 polymer ?
#
loop_
_entity_poly.entity_id
_entity_poly.type
_entity_poly.pdbx_seq_one_letter_code
_entity_poly.pdbx_strand_id
1 'polypeptide(L)'
;MAPGVHANGELTLGENIADHGGLQVSFAAFKKAMETAPLEVVDGFTPEQRFFLAYANVWAGHIRPEEILRLTKLDPHSLGKWRVDGALPHIQNWYEAFNITEHDPMFVAKDKRVSIW
;
A
#
# COMPACT_ATOMS: atom_id res chain seq x y z
N MET A 1 -2.43 -15.11 5.80
CA MET A 1 -3.73 -15.30 6.48
C MET A 1 -3.82 -16.74 6.95
N ALA A 2 -4.49 -16.99 8.08
CA ALA A 2 -4.76 -18.36 8.50
C ALA A 2 -5.79 -18.98 7.54
N PRO A 3 -5.64 -20.27 7.14
CA PRO A 3 -6.60 -20.94 6.26
C PRO A 3 -8.04 -20.86 6.81
N GLY A 4 -9.00 -20.52 5.96
CA GLY A 4 -10.42 -20.43 6.35
C GLY A 4 -10.82 -19.15 7.12
N VAL A 5 -9.92 -18.19 7.30
CA VAL A 5 -10.20 -16.89 7.92
C VAL A 5 -10.23 -15.79 6.87
N HIS A 6 -11.37 -15.11 6.77
CA HIS A 6 -11.54 -13.99 5.85
C HIS A 6 -11.51 -12.66 6.60
N ALA A 7 -10.89 -11.64 5.99
CA ALA A 7 -10.94 -10.27 6.51
C ALA A 7 -12.39 -9.73 6.46
N ASN A 8 -12.74 -8.91 7.46
CA ASN A 8 -14.02 -8.20 7.46
C ASN A 8 -13.86 -6.85 6.78
N GLY A 9 -14.27 -6.76 5.51
CA GLY A 9 -14.13 -5.55 4.70
C GLY A 9 -14.96 -4.37 5.20
N GLU A 10 -16.13 -4.62 5.80
CA GLU A 10 -16.93 -3.56 6.42
C GLU A 10 -16.22 -2.94 7.62
N LEU A 11 -15.64 -3.77 8.49
CA LEU A 11 -14.91 -3.33 9.66
C LEU A 11 -13.68 -2.49 9.30
N THR A 12 -12.96 -2.87 8.24
CA THR A 12 -11.67 -2.26 7.88
C THR A 12 -11.78 -1.15 6.83
N LEU A 13 -12.95 -0.90 6.26
CA LEU A 13 -13.15 0.03 5.14
C LEU A 13 -12.64 1.44 5.42
N GLY A 14 -13.01 2.01 6.58
CA GLY A 14 -12.64 3.37 6.94
C GLY A 14 -11.12 3.56 7.03
N GLU A 15 -10.44 2.64 7.67
CA GLU A 15 -8.99 2.68 7.83
C GLU A 15 -8.26 2.39 6.50
N ASN A 16 -8.79 1.53 5.65
CA ASN A 16 -8.26 1.30 4.31
C ASN A 16 -8.38 2.55 3.43
N ILE A 17 -9.48 3.28 3.52
CA ILE A 17 -9.66 4.57 2.83
C ILE A 17 -8.66 5.61 3.34
N ALA A 18 -8.45 5.67 4.66
CA ALA A 18 -7.49 6.59 5.27
C ALA A 18 -6.05 6.29 4.82
N ASP A 19 -5.65 5.03 4.79
CA ASP A 19 -4.34 4.61 4.27
C ASP A 19 -4.15 5.02 2.80
N HIS A 20 -5.15 4.75 1.98
CA HIS A 20 -5.11 5.06 0.55
C HIS A 20 -4.98 6.58 0.31
N GLY A 21 -5.84 7.38 0.93
CA GLY A 21 -5.79 8.83 0.81
C GLY A 21 -4.50 9.42 1.37
N GLY A 22 -4.05 8.94 2.52
CA GLY A 22 -2.79 9.35 3.15
C GLY A 22 -1.58 9.04 2.28
N LEU A 23 -1.57 7.89 1.62
CA LEU A 23 -0.51 7.49 0.70
C LEU A 23 -0.44 8.41 -0.53
N GLN A 24 -1.58 8.77 -1.11
CA GLN A 24 -1.65 9.72 -2.24
C GLN A 24 -1.14 11.11 -1.86
N VAL A 25 -1.61 11.66 -0.73
CA VAL A 25 -1.20 12.99 -0.24
C VAL A 25 0.29 13.02 0.09
N SER A 26 0.80 12.00 0.78
CA SER A 26 2.23 11.93 1.14
C SER A 26 3.13 11.77 -0.09
N PHE A 27 2.71 11.01 -1.11
CA PHE A 27 3.45 10.92 -2.36
C PHE A 27 3.48 12.26 -3.11
N ALA A 28 2.37 12.99 -3.17
CA ALA A 28 2.33 14.31 -3.77
C ALA A 28 3.25 15.30 -3.05
N ALA A 29 3.25 15.28 -1.72
CA ALA A 29 4.16 16.09 -0.90
C ALA A 29 5.63 15.70 -1.13
N PHE A 30 5.93 14.42 -1.23
CA PHE A 30 7.26 13.91 -1.56
C PHE A 30 7.74 14.40 -2.92
N LYS A 31 6.93 14.32 -3.95
CA LYS A 31 7.26 14.83 -5.29
C LYS A 31 7.54 16.33 -5.27
N LYS A 32 6.72 17.09 -4.55
CA LYS A 32 6.92 18.54 -4.39
C LYS A 32 8.23 18.86 -3.66
N ALA A 33 8.56 18.13 -2.61
CA ALA A 33 9.82 18.30 -1.90
C ALA A 33 11.05 18.03 -2.79
N MET A 34 10.96 17.04 -3.69
CA MET A 34 12.03 16.73 -4.65
C MET A 34 12.28 17.82 -5.70
N GLU A 35 11.32 18.72 -5.95
CA GLU A 35 11.53 19.86 -6.86
C GLU A 35 12.63 20.80 -6.35
N THR A 36 12.77 20.93 -5.05
CA THR A 36 13.78 21.80 -4.40
C THR A 36 14.97 21.03 -3.82
N ALA A 37 14.79 19.76 -3.51
CA ALA A 37 15.81 18.88 -2.96
C ALA A 37 15.79 17.53 -3.68
N PRO A 38 16.31 17.45 -4.91
CA PRO A 38 16.32 16.22 -5.70
C PRO A 38 17.07 15.09 -4.99
N LEU A 39 16.51 13.89 -5.04
CA LEU A 39 17.14 12.67 -4.52
C LEU A 39 17.71 11.85 -5.67
N GLU A 40 18.79 11.15 -5.38
CA GLU A 40 19.46 10.26 -6.34
C GLU A 40 18.94 8.83 -6.27
N VAL A 41 19.25 8.05 -7.31
CA VAL A 41 19.09 6.59 -7.29
C VAL A 41 20.05 6.01 -6.24
N VAL A 42 19.54 5.12 -5.40
CA VAL A 42 20.31 4.42 -4.37
C VAL A 42 20.04 2.92 -4.49
N ASP A 43 21.10 2.12 -4.51
CA ASP A 43 21.02 0.66 -4.66
C ASP A 43 20.17 0.18 -5.85
N GLY A 44 20.18 0.94 -6.95
CA GLY A 44 19.41 0.66 -8.15
C GLY A 44 17.92 1.05 -8.09
N PHE A 45 17.47 1.66 -6.99
CA PHE A 45 16.09 2.12 -6.83
C PHE A 45 15.98 3.63 -7.02
N THR A 46 14.99 4.05 -7.82
CA THR A 46 14.61 5.47 -7.95
C THR A 46 14.04 6.01 -6.64
N PRO A 47 14.03 7.34 -6.43
CA PRO A 47 13.38 7.94 -5.28
C PRO A 47 11.91 7.53 -5.12
N GLU A 48 11.15 7.44 -6.21
CA GLU A 48 9.76 7.01 -6.23
C GLU A 48 9.60 5.55 -5.81
N GLN A 49 10.44 4.66 -6.32
CA GLN A 49 10.45 3.25 -5.88
C GLN A 49 10.78 3.14 -4.39
N ARG A 50 11.75 3.91 -3.90
CA ARG A 50 12.13 3.93 -2.48
C ARG A 50 11.02 4.45 -1.58
N PHE A 51 10.21 5.40 -2.04
CA PHE A 51 9.02 5.85 -1.31
C PHE A 51 8.07 4.68 -1.02
N PHE A 52 7.71 3.90 -2.04
CA PHE A 52 6.80 2.76 -1.88
C PHE A 52 7.44 1.60 -1.09
N LEU A 53 8.73 1.36 -1.27
CA LEU A 53 9.45 0.36 -0.47
C LEU A 53 9.52 0.75 1.01
N ALA A 54 9.70 2.04 1.31
CA ALA A 54 9.66 2.55 2.68
C ALA A 54 8.26 2.37 3.30
N TYR A 55 7.21 2.67 2.56
CA TYR A 55 5.83 2.42 2.99
C TYR A 55 5.61 0.93 3.31
N ALA A 56 6.02 0.03 2.42
CA ALA A 56 5.91 -1.40 2.65
C ALA A 56 6.69 -1.85 3.89
N ASN A 57 7.87 -1.28 4.12
CA ASN A 57 8.70 -1.60 5.28
C ASN A 57 8.06 -1.19 6.62
N VAL A 58 7.25 -0.14 6.65
CA VAL A 58 6.48 0.25 7.86
C VAL A 58 5.60 -0.90 8.34
N TRP A 59 5.03 -1.66 7.41
CA TRP A 59 4.10 -2.76 7.70
C TRP A 59 4.77 -4.14 7.71
N ALA A 60 6.07 -4.21 7.47
CA ALA A 60 6.82 -5.45 7.54
C ALA A 60 6.88 -5.94 8.99
N GLY A 61 6.49 -7.19 9.21
CA GLY A 61 6.50 -7.77 10.54
C GLY A 61 6.06 -9.22 10.54
N HIS A 62 6.34 -9.89 11.65
CA HIS A 62 5.89 -11.25 11.92
C HIS A 62 4.91 -11.24 13.07
N ILE A 63 3.71 -11.79 12.83
CA ILE A 63 2.63 -11.89 13.81
C ILE A 63 2.33 -13.38 14.02
N ARG A 64 2.13 -13.79 15.26
CA ARG A 64 1.76 -15.17 15.57
C ARG A 64 0.36 -15.50 15.03
N PRO A 65 0.10 -16.76 14.61
CA PRO A 65 -1.19 -17.15 14.01
C PRO A 65 -2.40 -16.82 14.91
N GLU A 66 -2.28 -16.98 16.21
CA GLU A 66 -3.36 -16.68 17.17
C GLU A 66 -3.69 -15.20 17.20
N GLU A 67 -2.67 -14.35 17.11
CA GLU A 67 -2.84 -12.91 17.07
C GLU A 67 -3.42 -12.43 15.72
N ILE A 68 -3.04 -13.07 14.61
CA ILE A 68 -3.68 -12.84 13.31
C ILE A 68 -5.18 -13.10 13.40
N LEU A 69 -5.60 -14.21 14.01
CA LEU A 69 -7.01 -14.54 14.21
C LEU A 69 -7.74 -13.50 15.04
N ARG A 70 -7.13 -13.05 16.13
CA ARG A 70 -7.69 -12.03 17.02
C ARG A 70 -7.87 -10.70 16.29
N LEU A 71 -6.83 -10.22 15.66
CA LEU A 71 -6.84 -8.94 14.92
C LEU A 71 -7.85 -8.96 13.76
N THR A 72 -7.92 -10.05 13.00
CA THR A 72 -8.87 -10.18 11.90
C THR A 72 -10.34 -10.01 12.33
N LYS A 73 -10.66 -10.35 13.59
CA LYS A 73 -12.02 -10.26 14.14
C LYS A 73 -12.33 -8.92 14.81
N LEU A 74 -11.33 -8.28 15.39
CA LEU A 74 -11.55 -7.18 16.36
C LEU A 74 -10.92 -5.86 15.94
N ASP A 75 -9.86 -5.88 15.13
CA ASP A 75 -9.12 -4.67 14.73
C ASP A 75 -9.79 -4.05 13.50
N PRO A 76 -10.14 -2.74 13.54
CA PRO A 76 -10.64 -2.02 12.38
C PRO A 76 -9.58 -1.81 11.28
N HIS A 77 -8.29 -2.07 11.59
CA HIS A 77 -7.22 -2.00 10.61
C HIS A 77 -7.03 -3.34 9.90
N SER A 78 -6.77 -3.29 8.61
CA SER A 78 -6.30 -4.46 7.86
C SER A 78 -4.93 -4.92 8.38
N LEU A 79 -4.62 -6.20 8.24
CA LEU A 79 -3.27 -6.71 8.51
C LEU A 79 -2.24 -6.01 7.61
N GLY A 80 -1.01 -5.85 8.11
CA GLY A 80 0.05 -5.11 7.41
C GLY A 80 0.23 -5.49 5.94
N LYS A 81 0.21 -6.78 5.62
CA LYS A 81 0.25 -7.26 4.23
C LYS A 81 -0.85 -6.63 3.36
N TRP A 82 -2.07 -6.54 3.85
CA TRP A 82 -3.20 -6.00 3.08
C TRP A 82 -3.20 -4.47 3.03
N ARG A 83 -2.59 -3.81 4.01
CA ARG A 83 -2.38 -2.36 3.97
C ARG A 83 -1.42 -1.96 2.84
N VAL A 84 -0.52 -2.84 2.46
CA VAL A 84 0.39 -2.67 1.31
C VAL A 84 -0.26 -3.22 0.03
N ASP A 85 -0.50 -4.52 -0.03
CA ASP A 85 -0.94 -5.22 -1.25
C ASP A 85 -2.35 -4.82 -1.70
N GLY A 86 -3.19 -4.37 -0.77
CA GLY A 86 -4.53 -3.87 -1.07
C GLY A 86 -4.58 -2.41 -1.50
N ALA A 87 -3.66 -1.56 -1.03
CA ALA A 87 -3.65 -0.13 -1.35
C ALA A 87 -2.87 0.18 -2.64
N LEU A 88 -1.68 -0.35 -2.81
CA LEU A 88 -0.79 -0.02 -3.93
C LEU A 88 -1.41 -0.23 -5.31
N PRO A 89 -2.19 -1.29 -5.58
CA PRO A 89 -2.82 -1.50 -6.88
C PRO A 89 -3.84 -0.44 -7.30
N HIS A 90 -4.21 0.45 -6.40
CA HIS A 90 -5.10 1.59 -6.68
C HIS A 90 -4.35 2.92 -6.88
N ILE A 91 -3.03 2.95 -6.69
CA ILE A 91 -2.19 4.14 -6.76
C ILE A 91 -1.49 4.21 -8.12
N GLN A 92 -1.91 5.15 -8.98
CA GLN A 92 -1.33 5.31 -10.33
C GLN A 92 0.19 5.48 -10.30
N ASN A 93 0.72 6.26 -9.35
CA ASN A 93 2.15 6.52 -9.22
C ASN A 93 2.98 5.25 -8.90
N TRP A 94 2.37 4.24 -8.25
CA TRP A 94 3.02 2.95 -8.03
C TRP A 94 3.24 2.19 -9.35
N TYR A 95 2.24 2.20 -10.25
CA TYR A 95 2.38 1.60 -11.59
C TYR A 95 3.51 2.25 -12.37
N GLU A 96 3.60 3.58 -12.31
CA GLU A 96 4.65 4.34 -12.99
C GLU A 96 6.03 4.07 -12.40
N ALA A 97 6.16 4.04 -11.08
CA ALA A 97 7.42 3.81 -10.39
C ALA A 97 8.05 2.45 -10.70
N PHE A 98 7.23 1.40 -10.83
CA PHE A 98 7.69 0.02 -11.05
C PHE A 98 7.40 -0.54 -12.43
N ASN A 99 6.88 0.27 -13.36
CA ASN A 99 6.47 -0.17 -14.70
C ASN A 99 5.53 -1.39 -14.67
N ILE A 100 4.54 -1.36 -13.77
CA ILE A 100 3.59 -2.47 -13.60
C ILE A 100 2.69 -2.58 -14.81
N THR A 101 2.53 -3.80 -15.32
CA THR A 101 1.73 -4.12 -16.50
C THR A 101 0.60 -5.10 -16.15
N GLU A 102 -0.29 -5.33 -17.11
CA GLU A 102 -1.40 -6.28 -16.98
C GLU A 102 -0.95 -7.74 -16.71
N HIS A 103 0.32 -8.05 -16.91
CA HIS A 103 0.88 -9.36 -16.64
C HIS A 103 1.33 -9.55 -15.18
N ASP A 104 1.34 -8.47 -14.39
CA ASP A 104 1.74 -8.53 -12.98
C ASP A 104 0.58 -9.01 -12.10
N PRO A 105 0.83 -9.91 -11.13
CA PRO A 105 -0.22 -10.48 -10.28
C PRO A 105 -1.00 -9.44 -9.45
N MET A 106 -0.39 -8.28 -9.15
CA MET A 106 -1.01 -7.20 -8.39
C MET A 106 -1.73 -6.17 -9.28
N PHE A 107 -1.73 -6.36 -10.60
CA PHE A 107 -2.37 -5.42 -11.51
C PHE A 107 -3.89 -5.35 -11.30
N VAL A 108 -4.42 -4.14 -11.23
CA VAL A 108 -5.86 -3.85 -11.23
C VAL A 108 -6.16 -2.94 -12.43
N ALA A 109 -7.14 -3.30 -13.24
CA ALA A 109 -7.53 -2.52 -14.41
C ALA A 109 -7.93 -1.10 -14.00
N LYS A 110 -7.59 -0.10 -14.81
CA LYS A 110 -7.72 1.32 -14.46
C LYS A 110 -9.14 1.73 -14.09
N ASP A 111 -10.14 1.16 -14.78
CA ASP A 111 -11.57 1.39 -14.54
C ASP A 111 -12.07 0.78 -13.23
N LYS A 112 -11.29 -0.12 -12.62
CA LYS A 112 -11.59 -0.77 -11.34
C LYS A 112 -10.78 -0.20 -10.15
N ARG A 113 -9.88 0.74 -10.42
CA ARG A 113 -9.11 1.37 -9.36
C ARG A 113 -9.96 2.37 -8.59
N VAL A 114 -9.85 2.33 -7.27
CA VAL A 114 -10.48 3.31 -6.39
C VAL A 114 -9.64 4.58 -6.37
N SER A 115 -10.26 5.74 -6.52
CA SER A 115 -9.64 7.05 -6.28
C SER A 115 -10.35 7.74 -5.13
N ILE A 116 -9.56 8.27 -4.18
CA ILE A 116 -10.10 9.03 -3.05
C ILE A 116 -10.18 10.52 -3.40
N TRP A 117 -9.25 11.02 -4.23
CA TRP A 117 -9.16 12.42 -4.69
C TRP A 117 -9.19 12.50 -6.21
#